data_e118ebbe19c95017dd40b3beead97653
#
_entry.id   e118ebbe19c95017dd40b3beead97653
#
_cell.length_a   1.000
_cell.length_b   1.000
_cell.length_c   1.000
_cell.angle_alpha   90.00
_cell.angle_beta   90.00
_cell.angle_gamma   90.00
#
_symmetry.space_group_name_H-M   'P 1'
#
loop_
_entity.id
_entity.type
_entity.pdbx_description
1 polymer ?
#
loop_
_entity_poly.entity_id
_entity_poly.type
_entity_poly.pdbx_seq_one_letter_code
_entity_poly.pdbx_strand_id
1 'polypeptide(L)'
;AFDEAYTACPLCVPSRVSMLSGKRPANTGVFTLTDALPDMTPTFLHYLVLQGYETVLVGRMHFIGFDQRHGFTKRIASDCTTITWNRQDMKDVRGVYESAYGGYQMTNIVGGGDNNASYYDQYVVDKALEYLSYDHDKPQCICVSVYSPHHPYVGPKHLYDKYLQKVQIPESYYDEVEPDVWKGKQKKE
;
A
#
# COMPACT_ATOMS: atom_id res chain seq x y z
N ALA A 1 -8.25 19.97 2.36
CA ALA A 1 -8.85 18.62 2.35
C ALA A 1 -9.51 18.40 1.00
N PHE A 2 -9.59 17.16 0.58
CA PHE A 2 -10.33 16.77 -0.61
C PHE A 2 -11.57 16.01 -0.13
N ASP A 3 -12.73 16.61 -0.27
CA ASP A 3 -13.99 16.09 0.28
C ASP A 3 -14.60 15.00 -0.64
N GLU A 4 -14.16 14.96 -1.92
CA GLU A 4 -14.67 14.04 -2.93
C GLU A 4 -13.51 13.25 -3.58
N ALA A 5 -12.77 12.50 -2.78
CA ALA A 5 -11.71 11.63 -3.27
C ALA A 5 -12.18 10.17 -3.34
N TYR A 6 -12.12 9.58 -4.52
CA TYR A 6 -12.61 8.22 -4.78
C TYR A 6 -11.49 7.33 -5.31
N THR A 7 -11.48 6.07 -4.88
CA THR A 7 -10.63 5.04 -5.50
C THR A 7 -11.42 4.23 -6.51
N ALA A 8 -10.77 3.81 -7.60
CA ALA A 8 -11.38 2.95 -8.60
C ALA A 8 -11.69 1.53 -8.07
N CYS A 9 -10.98 1.09 -7.03
CA CYS A 9 -11.20 -0.18 -6.34
C CYS A 9 -10.59 -0.10 -4.93
N PRO A 10 -11.29 -0.52 -3.86
CA PRO A 10 -10.77 -0.44 -2.49
C PRO A 10 -9.85 -1.61 -2.11
N LEU A 11 -9.01 -2.06 -3.04
CA LEU A 11 -7.97 -3.08 -2.84
C LEU A 11 -6.61 -2.54 -3.28
N CYS A 12 -5.54 -2.96 -2.59
CA CYS A 12 -4.19 -2.43 -2.79
C CYS A 12 -3.72 -2.47 -4.25
N VAL A 13 -3.70 -3.65 -4.87
CA VAL A 13 -3.15 -3.84 -6.21
C VAL A 13 -4.00 -3.15 -7.27
N PRO A 14 -5.33 -3.39 -7.38
CA PRO A 14 -6.16 -2.71 -8.36
C PRO A 14 -6.18 -1.19 -8.22
N SER A 15 -6.18 -0.67 -6.98
CA SER A 15 -6.14 0.77 -6.71
C SER A 15 -4.84 1.40 -7.24
N ARG A 16 -3.69 0.80 -6.91
CA ARG A 16 -2.38 1.31 -7.34
C ARG A 16 -2.18 1.22 -8.84
N VAL A 17 -2.62 0.12 -9.44
CA VAL A 17 -2.61 -0.05 -10.90
C VAL A 17 -3.48 0.99 -11.59
N SER A 18 -4.68 1.25 -11.07
CA SER A 18 -5.56 2.29 -11.60
C SER A 18 -4.95 3.68 -11.49
N MET A 19 -4.32 4.00 -10.35
CA MET A 19 -3.62 5.26 -10.13
C MET A 19 -2.49 5.46 -11.16
N LEU A 20 -1.66 4.43 -11.38
CA LEU A 20 -0.52 4.52 -12.28
C LEU A 20 -0.91 4.55 -13.76
N SER A 21 -1.89 3.74 -14.15
CA SER A 21 -2.31 3.60 -15.55
C SER A 21 -3.36 4.62 -15.99
N GLY A 22 -4.05 5.27 -15.04
CA GLY A 22 -5.22 6.10 -15.32
C GLY A 22 -6.44 5.31 -15.81
N LYS A 23 -6.43 3.97 -15.61
CA LYS A 23 -7.47 3.07 -16.13
C LYS A 23 -8.23 2.39 -15.00
N ARG A 24 -9.50 2.10 -15.22
CA ARG A 24 -10.32 1.30 -14.28
C ARG A 24 -9.90 -0.17 -14.32
N PRO A 25 -10.16 -0.95 -13.24
CA PRO A 25 -9.88 -2.39 -13.20
C PRO A 25 -10.43 -3.17 -14.41
N ALA A 26 -11.64 -2.83 -14.88
CA ALA A 26 -12.24 -3.44 -16.06
C ALA A 26 -11.42 -3.25 -17.36
N ASN A 27 -10.59 -2.23 -17.44
CA ASN A 27 -9.73 -1.95 -18.58
C ASN A 27 -8.31 -2.51 -18.43
N THR A 28 -7.87 -2.77 -17.20
CA THR A 28 -6.55 -3.35 -16.91
C THR A 28 -6.60 -4.86 -16.72
N GLY A 29 -7.78 -5.42 -16.41
CA GLY A 29 -7.95 -6.82 -16.01
C GLY A 29 -7.45 -7.14 -14.60
N VAL A 30 -7.09 -6.13 -13.81
CA VAL A 30 -6.54 -6.30 -12.45
C VAL A 30 -7.64 -6.05 -11.43
N PHE A 31 -8.16 -7.12 -10.81
CA PHE A 31 -9.27 -7.08 -9.88
C PHE A 31 -8.90 -7.54 -8.46
N THR A 32 -7.87 -8.35 -8.34
CA THR A 32 -7.47 -9.00 -7.08
C THR A 32 -6.07 -8.60 -6.62
N LEU A 33 -5.68 -9.06 -5.44
CA LEU A 33 -4.32 -8.85 -4.90
C LEU A 33 -3.27 -9.76 -5.56
N THR A 34 -3.67 -10.65 -6.45
CA THR A 34 -2.78 -11.60 -7.12
C THR A 34 -2.69 -11.37 -8.63
N ASP A 35 -3.48 -10.44 -9.16
CA ASP A 35 -3.42 -10.10 -10.58
C ASP A 35 -2.24 -9.19 -10.87
N ALA A 36 -1.49 -9.51 -11.93
CA ALA A 36 -0.41 -8.66 -12.40
C ALA A 36 -0.91 -7.65 -13.44
N LEU A 37 -0.38 -6.43 -13.36
CA LEU A 37 -0.53 -5.49 -14.47
C LEU A 37 0.27 -6.04 -15.66
N PRO A 38 -0.34 -6.15 -16.87
CA PRO A 38 0.41 -6.57 -18.05
C PRO A 38 1.60 -5.61 -18.30
N ASP A 39 2.79 -6.19 -18.51
CA ASP A 39 4.06 -5.45 -18.62
C ASP A 39 4.04 -4.37 -19.71
N MET A 40 3.25 -4.59 -20.78
CA MET A 40 3.10 -3.63 -21.86
C MET A 40 2.09 -2.49 -21.58
N THR A 41 1.50 -2.45 -20.39
CA THR A 41 0.54 -1.40 -20.05
C THR A 41 1.28 -0.10 -19.72
N PRO A 42 1.11 0.98 -20.50
CA PRO A 42 1.73 2.25 -20.19
C PRO A 42 1.14 2.86 -18.93
N THR A 43 2.01 3.45 -18.12
CA THR A 43 1.66 4.25 -16.95
C THR A 43 2.06 5.71 -17.18
N PHE A 44 1.57 6.64 -16.38
CA PHE A 44 1.97 8.05 -16.51
C PHE A 44 3.49 8.22 -16.32
N LEU A 45 4.15 7.32 -15.63
CA LEU A 45 5.61 7.34 -15.41
C LEU A 45 6.38 7.18 -16.74
N HIS A 46 5.89 6.32 -17.64
CA HIS A 46 6.52 6.17 -18.97
C HIS A 46 6.50 7.48 -19.74
N TYR A 47 5.40 8.24 -19.67
CA TYR A 47 5.32 9.54 -20.33
C TYR A 47 6.27 10.56 -19.68
N LEU A 48 6.45 10.54 -18.36
CA LEU A 48 7.44 11.38 -17.69
C LEU A 48 8.86 11.02 -18.11
N VAL A 49 9.18 9.74 -18.22
CA VAL A 49 10.49 9.29 -18.72
C VAL A 49 10.76 9.80 -20.14
N LEU A 50 9.77 9.75 -21.02
CA LEU A 50 9.88 10.30 -22.38
C LEU A 50 10.12 11.83 -22.39
N GLN A 51 9.70 12.54 -21.35
CA GLN A 51 9.95 13.97 -21.15
C GLN A 51 11.26 14.25 -20.38
N GLY A 52 12.11 13.24 -20.19
CA GLY A 52 13.41 13.39 -19.57
C GLY A 52 13.43 13.31 -18.04
N TYR A 53 12.30 12.99 -17.40
CA TYR A 53 12.27 12.79 -15.95
C TYR A 53 12.97 11.49 -15.55
N GLU A 54 13.59 11.51 -14.38
CA GLU A 54 13.90 10.29 -13.63
C GLU A 54 12.74 9.97 -12.70
N THR A 55 12.20 8.76 -12.80
CA THR A 55 11.07 8.29 -12.01
C THR A 55 11.55 7.29 -10.98
N VAL A 56 11.32 7.56 -9.70
CA VAL A 56 11.94 6.82 -8.60
C VAL A 56 10.88 6.28 -7.65
N LEU A 57 10.96 5.00 -7.36
CA LEU A 57 10.17 4.34 -6.34
C LEU A 57 11.03 4.05 -5.12
N VAL A 58 10.59 4.52 -3.96
CA VAL A 58 11.16 4.18 -2.66
C VAL A 58 10.09 3.50 -1.83
N GLY A 59 10.23 2.19 -1.63
CA GLY A 59 9.32 1.41 -0.82
C GLY A 59 8.22 0.67 -1.57
N ARG A 60 7.05 0.56 -0.94
CA ARG A 60 5.97 -0.32 -1.32
C ARG A 60 5.17 0.18 -2.54
N MET A 61 4.98 -0.64 -3.54
CA MET A 61 3.98 -0.41 -4.59
C MET A 61 3.05 -1.62 -4.80
N HIS A 62 3.41 -2.76 -4.22
CA HIS A 62 2.64 -3.99 -4.28
C HIS A 62 2.43 -4.48 -5.71
N PHE A 63 3.44 -4.32 -6.55
CA PHE A 63 3.42 -4.90 -7.88
C PHE A 63 3.47 -6.41 -7.81
N ILE A 64 2.62 -7.06 -8.60
CA ILE A 64 2.57 -8.49 -8.78
C ILE A 64 3.13 -8.82 -10.16
N GLY A 65 3.89 -9.92 -10.27
CA GLY A 65 4.49 -10.35 -11.52
C GLY A 65 5.96 -9.98 -11.66
N PHE A 66 6.47 -10.12 -12.87
CA PHE A 66 7.90 -9.96 -13.16
C PHE A 66 8.34 -8.51 -13.27
N ASP A 67 7.51 -7.66 -13.89
CA ASP A 67 7.81 -6.23 -13.93
C ASP A 67 7.51 -5.60 -12.56
N GLN A 68 8.57 -5.17 -11.90
CA GLN A 68 8.52 -4.52 -10.59
C GLN A 68 8.75 -3.01 -10.69
N ARG A 69 8.70 -2.46 -11.91
CA ARG A 69 8.97 -1.04 -12.16
C ARG A 69 7.81 -0.30 -12.81
N HIS A 70 7.17 -0.87 -13.80
CA HIS A 70 6.04 -0.27 -14.53
C HIS A 70 6.24 1.23 -14.85
N GLY A 71 7.44 1.59 -15.33
CA GLY A 71 7.80 2.95 -15.68
C GLY A 71 8.66 3.69 -14.65
N PHE A 72 8.92 3.13 -13.48
CA PHE A 72 9.98 3.65 -12.60
C PHE A 72 11.36 3.29 -13.16
N THR A 73 12.21 4.30 -13.35
CA THR A 73 13.61 4.10 -13.81
C THR A 73 14.50 3.58 -12.69
N LYS A 74 14.20 3.97 -11.44
CA LYS A 74 14.89 3.48 -10.24
C LYS A 74 13.91 2.92 -9.22
N ARG A 75 14.37 1.90 -8.50
CA ARG A 75 13.72 1.40 -7.30
C ARG A 75 14.77 1.25 -6.21
N ILE A 76 14.67 2.05 -5.15
CA ILE A 76 15.70 2.18 -4.11
C ILE A 76 15.45 1.22 -2.96
N ALA A 77 14.24 1.23 -2.41
CA ALA A 77 13.83 0.28 -1.38
C ALA A 77 12.87 -0.76 -2.00
N SER A 78 13.04 -2.02 -1.60
CA SER A 78 12.16 -3.10 -2.05
C SER A 78 10.79 -3.03 -1.40
N ASP A 79 9.83 -3.74 -1.99
CA ASP A 79 8.53 -3.96 -1.37
C ASP A 79 8.66 -4.86 -0.12
N CYS A 80 7.81 -4.61 0.84
CA CYS A 80 7.73 -5.40 2.07
C CYS A 80 6.63 -6.46 2.01
N THR A 81 5.87 -6.47 0.93
CA THR A 81 4.80 -7.43 0.71
C THR A 81 5.18 -8.34 -0.45
N THR A 82 4.41 -9.40 -0.58
CA THR A 82 4.70 -10.41 -1.58
C THR A 82 4.50 -9.92 -3.00
N ILE A 83 5.41 -10.31 -3.82
CA ILE A 83 5.40 -10.11 -5.26
C ILE A 83 5.13 -11.40 -6.04
N THR A 84 5.04 -12.53 -5.33
CA THR A 84 4.86 -13.85 -5.95
C THR A 84 3.39 -14.24 -6.05
N TRP A 85 3.09 -15.12 -6.99
CA TRP A 85 1.77 -15.71 -7.17
C TRP A 85 1.35 -16.64 -6.03
N ASN A 86 2.33 -17.15 -5.29
CA ASN A 86 2.11 -18.08 -4.19
C ASN A 86 2.34 -17.37 -2.86
N ARG A 87 1.27 -17.20 -2.10
CA ARG A 87 1.32 -16.58 -0.77
C ARG A 87 1.98 -17.45 0.31
N GLN A 88 2.26 -18.70 0.03
CA GLN A 88 2.76 -19.65 1.04
C GLN A 88 4.22 -19.41 1.43
N ASP A 89 5.00 -18.81 0.55
CA ASP A 89 6.44 -18.63 0.78
C ASP A 89 6.82 -17.27 1.39
N MET A 90 5.85 -16.58 1.98
CA MET A 90 6.04 -15.17 2.24
C MET A 90 6.16 -14.80 3.68
N LYS A 91 7.34 -14.28 3.93
CA LYS A 91 7.62 -13.44 5.09
C LYS A 91 7.61 -11.99 4.63
N ASP A 92 6.44 -11.38 4.59
CA ASP A 92 6.37 -9.94 4.42
C ASP A 92 6.68 -9.21 5.74
N VAL A 93 6.55 -7.90 5.75
CA VAL A 93 6.80 -7.09 6.94
C VAL A 93 5.94 -7.51 8.15
N ARG A 94 4.83 -8.19 7.93
CA ARG A 94 3.96 -8.73 8.98
C ARG A 94 4.52 -10.01 9.59
N GLY A 95 5.34 -10.75 8.83
CA GLY A 95 6.12 -11.88 9.32
C GLY A 95 5.32 -12.93 10.10
N VAL A 96 5.77 -13.18 11.31
CA VAL A 96 5.19 -14.21 12.19
C VAL A 96 3.73 -13.96 12.55
N TYR A 97 3.26 -12.73 12.53
CA TYR A 97 1.86 -12.42 12.87
C TYR A 97 0.90 -13.02 11.86
N GLU A 98 1.20 -12.91 10.59
CA GLU A 98 0.35 -13.48 9.55
C GLU A 98 0.39 -15.00 9.56
N SER A 99 1.57 -15.58 9.72
CA SER A 99 1.72 -17.03 9.79
C SER A 99 1.12 -17.67 11.04
N ALA A 100 1.17 -16.97 12.18
CA ALA A 100 0.68 -17.49 13.45
C ALA A 100 -0.85 -17.38 13.61
N TYR A 101 -1.46 -16.33 13.03
CA TYR A 101 -2.85 -16.00 13.36
C TYR A 101 -3.78 -15.91 12.15
N GLY A 102 -3.24 -16.01 10.92
CA GLY A 102 -4.01 -15.73 9.70
C GLY A 102 -4.37 -14.23 9.56
N GLY A 103 -4.55 -13.78 8.33
CA GLY A 103 -4.68 -12.36 8.01
C GLY A 103 -5.80 -11.60 8.74
N TYR A 104 -6.84 -12.28 9.17
CA TYR A 104 -7.98 -11.64 9.87
C TYR A 104 -7.67 -11.17 11.28
N GLN A 105 -6.70 -11.77 11.95
CA GLN A 105 -6.39 -11.41 13.35
C GLN A 105 -5.45 -10.20 13.45
N MET A 106 -4.77 -9.84 12.38
CA MET A 106 -3.87 -8.68 12.37
C MET A 106 -4.61 -7.35 12.54
N THR A 107 -5.86 -7.29 12.12
CA THR A 107 -6.71 -6.11 12.31
C THR A 107 -7.06 -5.86 13.78
N ASN A 108 -6.90 -6.86 14.64
CA ASN A 108 -7.16 -6.76 16.09
C ASN A 108 -5.91 -6.32 16.86
N ILE A 109 -4.76 -6.20 16.20
CA ILE A 109 -3.53 -5.74 16.84
C ILE A 109 -3.51 -4.22 16.74
N VAL A 110 -3.85 -3.58 17.86
CA VAL A 110 -3.93 -2.11 17.97
C VAL A 110 -3.11 -1.68 19.18
N GLY A 111 -2.27 -0.66 19.01
CA GLY A 111 -1.49 -0.16 20.14
C GLY A 111 -0.44 0.87 19.80
N GLY A 112 0.32 1.24 20.84
CA GLY A 112 1.48 2.12 20.73
C GLY A 112 2.78 1.34 20.96
N GLY A 113 3.71 1.48 20.05
CA GLY A 113 5.02 0.81 20.11
C GLY A 113 5.64 0.66 18.73
N ASP A 114 6.62 -0.22 18.65
CA ASP A 114 7.33 -0.56 17.43
C ASP A 114 6.92 -1.93 16.91
N ASN A 115 6.97 -2.10 15.60
CA ASN A 115 6.73 -3.36 14.91
C ASN A 115 7.53 -3.40 13.60
N ASN A 116 7.48 -4.52 12.90
CA ASN A 116 8.20 -4.68 11.63
C ASN A 116 7.78 -3.66 10.57
N ALA A 117 6.51 -3.22 10.57
CA ALA A 117 6.04 -2.20 9.64
C ALA A 117 6.64 -0.83 9.95
N SER A 118 6.76 -0.44 11.24
CA SER A 118 7.38 0.83 11.63
C SER A 118 8.87 0.88 11.28
N TYR A 119 9.59 -0.23 11.44
CA TYR A 119 10.99 -0.33 11.00
C TYR A 119 11.13 -0.24 9.48
N TYR A 120 10.24 -0.89 8.75
CA TYR A 120 10.22 -0.77 7.30
C TYR A 120 9.93 0.66 6.85
N ASP A 121 8.94 1.32 7.45
CA ASP A 121 8.59 2.70 7.12
C ASP A 121 9.75 3.65 7.39
N GLN A 122 10.44 3.49 8.52
CA GLN A 122 11.65 4.28 8.82
C GLN A 122 12.74 4.04 7.79
N TYR A 123 12.98 2.77 7.41
CA TYR A 123 13.95 2.44 6.37
C TYR A 123 13.61 3.11 5.02
N VAL A 124 12.34 3.11 4.63
CA VAL A 124 11.88 3.77 3.41
C VAL A 124 12.12 5.28 3.46
N VAL A 125 11.81 5.91 4.60
CA VAL A 125 12.03 7.35 4.81
C VAL A 125 13.51 7.68 4.76
N ASP A 126 14.36 6.92 5.46
CA ASP A 126 15.81 7.12 5.47
C ASP A 126 16.40 7.02 4.06
N LYS A 127 15.95 6.03 3.28
CA LYS A 127 16.39 5.85 1.88
C LYS A 127 15.90 6.96 0.95
N ALA A 128 14.72 7.50 1.20
CA ALA A 128 14.23 8.65 0.47
C ALA A 128 15.04 9.92 0.79
N LEU A 129 15.33 10.17 2.06
CA LEU A 129 16.16 11.29 2.49
C LEU A 129 17.58 11.18 1.96
N GLU A 130 18.19 9.99 2.02
CA GLU A 130 19.48 9.71 1.43
C GLU A 130 19.51 10.07 -0.06
N TYR A 131 18.51 9.59 -0.83
CA TYR A 131 18.40 9.88 -2.26
C TYR A 131 18.24 11.40 -2.53
N LEU A 132 17.42 12.07 -1.77
CA LEU A 132 17.17 13.52 -1.91
C LEU A 132 18.36 14.40 -1.48
N SER A 133 19.33 13.85 -0.75
CA SER A 133 20.53 14.59 -0.35
C SER A 133 21.55 14.78 -1.45
N TYR A 134 21.41 14.07 -2.56
CA TYR A 134 22.29 14.19 -3.72
C TYR A 134 21.73 15.18 -4.74
N ASP A 135 22.62 15.81 -5.52
CA ASP A 135 22.21 16.59 -6.69
C ASP A 135 21.74 15.67 -7.81
N HIS A 136 20.74 16.14 -8.55
CA HIS A 136 20.14 15.39 -9.65
C HIS A 136 20.13 16.25 -10.93
N ASP A 137 20.70 15.72 -12.01
CA ASP A 137 20.79 16.41 -13.30
C ASP A 137 19.44 16.46 -14.04
N LYS A 138 18.49 15.60 -13.66
CA LYS A 138 17.18 15.47 -14.31
C LYS A 138 16.06 15.89 -13.36
N PRO A 139 14.94 16.40 -13.90
CA PRO A 139 13.75 16.56 -13.07
C PRO A 139 13.30 15.22 -12.51
N GLN A 140 12.82 15.22 -11.28
CA GLN A 140 12.52 14.02 -10.52
C GLN A 140 11.02 13.82 -10.33
N CYS A 141 10.55 12.60 -10.51
CA CYS A 141 9.24 12.15 -10.03
C CYS A 141 9.46 11.03 -9.01
N ILE A 142 9.33 11.35 -7.73
CA ILE A 142 9.66 10.44 -6.64
C ILE A 142 8.38 9.98 -5.95
N CYS A 143 8.18 8.66 -5.87
CA CYS A 143 7.12 8.04 -5.09
C CYS A 143 7.73 7.42 -3.85
N VAL A 144 7.49 8.01 -2.68
CA VAL A 144 7.86 7.45 -1.38
C VAL A 144 6.62 6.77 -0.81
N SER A 145 6.68 5.46 -0.64
CA SER A 145 5.52 4.66 -0.26
C SER A 145 5.82 3.79 0.95
N VAL A 146 5.30 4.20 2.09
CA VAL A 146 5.39 3.48 3.36
C VAL A 146 4.29 2.42 3.47
N TYR A 147 4.38 1.56 4.49
CA TYR A 147 3.40 0.52 4.75
C TYR A 147 2.21 1.03 5.58
N SER A 148 2.50 1.84 6.59
CA SER A 148 1.46 2.43 7.44
C SER A 148 0.52 3.34 6.64
N PRO A 149 -0.75 3.43 7.01
CA PRO A 149 -1.43 2.91 8.21
C PRO A 149 -2.07 1.51 8.03
N HIS A 150 -1.53 0.63 7.20
CA HIS A 150 -2.02 -0.74 7.04
C HIS A 150 -1.89 -1.51 8.38
N HIS A 151 -2.75 -2.50 8.59
CA HIS A 151 -2.63 -3.35 9.78
C HIS A 151 -1.27 -4.12 9.81
N PRO A 152 -0.74 -4.41 11.01
CA PRO A 152 -1.27 -4.15 12.36
C PRO A 152 -1.33 -2.65 12.69
N TYR A 153 -2.37 -2.24 13.41
CA TYR A 153 -2.59 -0.83 13.75
C TYR A 153 -1.75 -0.41 14.96
N VAL A 154 -0.46 -0.48 14.79
CA VAL A 154 0.53 -0.11 15.81
C VAL A 154 1.30 1.09 15.31
N GLY A 155 1.23 2.19 16.05
CA GLY A 155 1.94 3.42 15.75
C GLY A 155 2.94 3.81 16.84
N PRO A 156 3.81 4.80 16.60
CA PRO A 156 4.72 5.28 17.60
C PRO A 156 4.01 5.59 18.92
N LYS A 157 4.52 5.07 20.04
CA LYS A 157 3.84 5.12 21.33
C LYS A 157 3.40 6.55 21.72
N HIS A 158 4.26 7.55 21.51
CA HIS A 158 3.95 8.93 21.85
C HIS A 158 2.79 9.51 21.02
N LEU A 159 2.64 9.10 19.77
CA LEU A 159 1.49 9.50 18.93
C LEU A 159 0.23 8.74 19.33
N TYR A 160 0.36 7.45 19.58
CA TYR A 160 -0.77 6.63 20.04
C TYR A 160 -1.35 7.21 21.34
N ASP A 161 -0.52 7.44 22.36
CA ASP A 161 -0.96 7.99 23.64
C ASP A 161 -1.60 9.39 23.48
N LYS A 162 -1.03 10.23 22.60
CA LYS A 162 -1.56 11.57 22.32
C LYS A 162 -2.95 11.51 21.67
N TYR A 163 -3.14 10.64 20.69
CA TYR A 163 -4.39 10.57 19.94
C TYR A 163 -5.47 9.74 20.65
N LEU A 164 -5.10 8.72 21.42
CA LEU A 164 -6.04 7.93 22.20
C LEU A 164 -6.92 8.80 23.13
N GLN A 165 -6.37 9.91 23.62
CA GLN A 165 -7.11 10.85 24.48
C GLN A 165 -7.95 11.86 23.70
N LYS A 166 -7.76 11.99 22.39
CA LYS A 166 -8.37 13.05 21.56
C LYS A 166 -9.38 12.52 20.56
N VAL A 167 -9.22 11.28 20.15
CA VAL A 167 -10.11 10.66 19.16
C VAL A 167 -11.46 10.37 19.79
N GLN A 168 -12.49 10.88 19.18
CA GLN A 168 -13.86 10.57 19.54
C GLN A 168 -14.39 9.48 18.59
N ILE A 169 -15.24 8.63 19.11
CA ILE A 169 -15.94 7.66 18.28
C ILE A 169 -16.90 8.45 17.38
N PRO A 170 -16.82 8.33 16.05
CA PRO A 170 -17.70 9.05 15.15
C PRO A 170 -19.16 8.63 15.36
N GLU A 171 -20.10 9.55 15.20
CA GLU A 171 -21.53 9.29 15.37
C GLU A 171 -22.01 8.13 14.48
N SER A 172 -21.49 8.04 13.26
CA SER A 172 -21.79 6.94 12.32
C SER A 172 -21.42 5.54 12.82
N TYR A 173 -20.62 5.42 13.88
CA TYR A 173 -20.35 4.12 14.51
C TYR A 173 -21.59 3.49 15.14
N TYR A 174 -22.54 4.33 15.55
CA TYR A 174 -23.80 3.91 16.20
C TYR A 174 -24.94 3.77 15.20
N ASP A 175 -24.72 4.09 13.92
CA ASP A 175 -25.72 3.89 12.88
C ASP A 175 -26.05 2.41 12.74
N GLU A 176 -27.34 2.08 12.66
CA GLU A 176 -27.78 0.74 12.28
C GLU A 176 -27.36 0.49 10.82
N VAL A 177 -26.32 -0.30 10.65
CA VAL A 177 -25.90 -0.75 9.32
C VAL A 177 -26.92 -1.79 8.84
N GLU A 178 -27.66 -1.49 7.78
CA GLU A 178 -28.45 -2.51 7.10
C GLU A 178 -27.56 -3.73 6.83
N PRO A 179 -28.06 -4.96 7.12
CA PRO A 179 -27.25 -6.15 6.92
C PRO A 179 -26.78 -6.19 5.48
N ASP A 180 -25.50 -6.00 5.29
CA ASP A 180 -24.85 -6.11 3.98
C ASP A 180 -25.28 -7.46 3.39
N VAL A 181 -25.81 -7.44 2.18
CA VAL A 181 -26.29 -8.63 1.44
C VAL A 181 -25.21 -9.73 1.41
N TRP A 182 -23.95 -9.35 1.53
CA TRP A 182 -22.79 -10.25 1.67
C TRP A 182 -22.69 -10.93 3.03
N LYS A 183 -23.03 -10.28 4.13
CA LYS A 183 -23.01 -10.87 5.47
C LYS A 183 -24.10 -11.93 5.67
N GLY A 184 -25.20 -11.84 4.94
CA GLY A 184 -26.26 -12.82 4.96
C GLY A 184 -25.89 -14.18 4.35
N LYS A 185 -24.88 -14.23 3.49
CA LYS A 185 -24.41 -15.47 2.86
C LYS A 185 -23.36 -16.23 3.67
N GLN A 186 -22.64 -15.54 4.56
CA GLN A 186 -21.61 -16.17 5.40
C GLN A 186 -22.15 -16.85 6.68
N LYS A 187 -23.43 -16.69 7.00
CA LYS A 187 -24.06 -17.31 8.19
C LYS A 187 -24.83 -18.61 7.88
N LYS A 188 -24.65 -19.16 6.70
CA LYS A 188 -25.35 -20.39 6.28
C LYS A 188 -24.43 -21.56 5.92
N GLU A 189 -23.16 -21.52 6.34
CA GLU A 189 -22.28 -22.68 6.24
C GLU A 189 -21.79 -23.12 7.62
#